data_fc909aeae0318db4c643cd1ab6e6a3fe
#
_entry.id   fc909aeae0318db4c643cd1ab6e6a3fe
#
_cell.length_a   1.000
_cell.length_b   1.000
_cell.length_c   1.000
_cell.angle_alpha   90.00
_cell.angle_beta   90.00
_cell.angle_gamma   90.00
#
_symmetry.space_group_name_H-M   'P 1'
#
loop_
_entity.id
_entity.type
_entity.pdbx_description
1 polymer ?
#
loop_
_entity_poly.entity_id
_entity_poly.type
_entity_poly.pdbx_seq_one_letter_code
_entity_poly.pdbx_strand_id
1 'polypeptide(L)'
;MSDNPAGLVEDSSVYRTLLESTKAIPWKINWRTMRFEYIGPQIEALLGWPQDSWLTVDDWATRMHPEDRERVVNFCVSQSEAGVDHEADYRALTERGEYVWLRDVVHVLRDDNGDVEALIGFMFDISERKKTEDEVVALQKKLEEYSYKDGLTGVANRRMFDTVMNENWNDAIRHQSSLSVILLDIDNFKAYNDLNGHLQGDECLKRIATLLENGAQRPRDFVARFGGEEFVIILPETDTPAAISVAERCRQLLLEEQLPQGGSPHSKQVTMSMGIGTVIPSRHDRIADFLDLVDQRLYKAKRDGRNRIVFD
;
A
#
# COMPACT_ATOMS: atom_id res chain seq x y z
N MET A 1 54.92 -44.51 4.07
CA MET A 1 53.88 -43.72 4.72
C MET A 1 52.59 -44.07 3.99
N SER A 2 51.75 -44.85 4.63
CA SER A 2 50.50 -45.35 4.03
C SER A 2 49.43 -44.31 4.22
N ASP A 3 48.99 -43.69 3.13
CA ASP A 3 47.76 -42.89 3.12
C ASP A 3 46.59 -43.79 3.51
N ASN A 4 45.91 -43.41 4.58
CA ASN A 4 44.81 -44.19 5.14
C ASN A 4 43.51 -43.84 4.38
N PRO A 5 43.00 -44.71 3.47
CA PRO A 5 41.78 -44.43 2.71
C PRO A 5 40.51 -44.44 3.57
N ALA A 6 40.58 -44.93 4.83
CA ALA A 6 39.43 -44.99 5.75
C ALA A 6 38.98 -43.63 6.23
N GLY A 7 39.87 -42.65 6.40
CA GLY A 7 39.49 -41.29 6.86
C GLY A 7 38.68 -40.49 5.82
N LEU A 8 38.94 -40.69 4.54
CA LEU A 8 38.23 -40.02 3.43
C LEU A 8 36.80 -40.57 3.24
N VAL A 9 36.57 -41.84 3.59
CA VAL A 9 35.25 -42.49 3.49
C VAL A 9 34.35 -42.06 4.67
N GLU A 10 34.94 -41.94 5.87
CA GLU A 10 34.20 -41.44 7.05
C GLU A 10 33.78 -39.97 6.87
N ASP A 11 34.63 -39.08 6.36
CA ASP A 11 34.29 -37.71 6.04
C ASP A 11 33.16 -37.62 5.02
N SER A 12 33.18 -38.42 3.96
CA SER A 12 32.14 -38.46 2.93
C SER A 12 30.75 -38.84 3.50
N SER A 13 30.70 -39.77 4.46
CA SER A 13 29.45 -40.19 5.09
C SER A 13 28.89 -39.16 6.02
N VAL A 14 29.74 -38.42 6.75
CA VAL A 14 29.35 -37.31 7.61
C VAL A 14 28.80 -36.14 6.79
N TYR A 15 29.45 -35.76 5.70
CA TYR A 15 28.98 -34.73 4.80
C TYR A 15 27.62 -35.09 4.19
N ARG A 16 27.41 -36.31 3.75
CA ARG A 16 26.13 -36.78 3.22
C ARG A 16 25.05 -36.70 4.30
N THR A 17 25.32 -37.17 5.50
CA THR A 17 24.36 -37.11 6.62
C THR A 17 24.00 -35.66 6.96
N LEU A 18 24.97 -34.75 6.97
CA LEU A 18 24.73 -33.33 7.18
C LEU A 18 23.82 -32.74 6.09
N LEU A 19 24.10 -33.02 4.81
CA LEU A 19 23.28 -32.56 3.68
C LEU A 19 21.87 -33.13 3.73
N GLU A 20 21.72 -34.43 4.04
CA GLU A 20 20.42 -35.10 4.11
C GLU A 20 19.62 -34.70 5.36
N SER A 21 20.26 -34.22 6.44
CA SER A 21 19.60 -33.74 7.65
C SER A 21 19.05 -32.31 7.52
N THR A 22 19.45 -31.57 6.50
CA THR A 22 18.96 -30.22 6.23
C THR A 22 17.68 -30.28 5.40
N LYS A 23 16.83 -29.23 5.51
CA LYS A 23 15.69 -29.02 4.61
C LYS A 23 16.11 -28.44 3.25
N ALA A 24 17.39 -28.13 3.08
CA ALA A 24 17.94 -27.65 1.83
C ALA A 24 18.06 -28.80 0.82
N ILE A 25 17.77 -28.52 -0.42
CA ILE A 25 17.88 -29.48 -1.51
C ILE A 25 19.21 -29.24 -2.22
N PRO A 26 20.28 -30.07 -1.97
CA PRO A 26 21.55 -29.93 -2.66
C PRO A 26 21.41 -30.42 -4.10
N TRP A 27 22.11 -29.77 -5.02
CA TRP A 27 22.10 -30.16 -6.42
C TRP A 27 23.46 -29.89 -7.09
N LYS A 28 23.72 -30.61 -8.19
CA LYS A 28 24.87 -30.41 -9.08
C LYS A 28 24.44 -30.56 -10.52
N ILE A 29 24.85 -29.63 -11.38
CA ILE A 29 24.62 -29.63 -12.83
C ILE A 29 25.99 -29.62 -13.52
N ASN A 30 26.16 -30.49 -14.51
CA ASN A 30 27.26 -30.42 -15.45
C ASN A 30 26.99 -29.33 -16.47
N TRP A 31 27.85 -28.31 -16.52
CA TRP A 31 27.61 -27.11 -17.34
C TRP A 31 27.65 -27.42 -18.86
N ARG A 32 28.53 -28.37 -19.29
CA ARG A 32 28.66 -28.69 -20.72
C ARG A 32 27.49 -29.48 -21.28
N THR A 33 26.91 -30.36 -20.47
CA THR A 33 25.80 -31.23 -20.89
C THR A 33 24.43 -30.69 -20.49
N MET A 34 24.38 -29.66 -19.65
CA MET A 34 23.15 -29.09 -19.05
C MET A 34 22.29 -30.15 -18.35
N ARG A 35 22.93 -31.13 -17.70
CA ARG A 35 22.27 -32.23 -17.01
C ARG A 35 22.57 -32.20 -15.52
N PHE A 36 21.55 -32.57 -14.74
CA PHE A 36 21.75 -32.83 -13.33
C PHE A 36 22.64 -34.09 -13.15
N GLU A 37 23.73 -33.93 -12.42
CA GLU A 37 24.54 -35.02 -11.94
C GLU A 37 24.08 -35.51 -10.56
N TYR A 38 23.46 -34.61 -9.82
CA TYR A 38 22.87 -34.91 -8.50
C TYR A 38 21.75 -33.90 -8.18
N ILE A 39 20.73 -34.40 -7.54
CA ILE A 39 19.73 -33.59 -6.84
C ILE A 39 19.32 -34.33 -5.56
N GLY A 40 19.15 -33.61 -4.44
CA GLY A 40 18.83 -34.21 -3.15
C GLY A 40 17.42 -34.81 -3.11
N PRO A 41 17.21 -35.91 -2.39
CA PRO A 41 15.90 -36.58 -2.29
C PRO A 41 14.82 -35.69 -1.66
N GLN A 42 15.21 -34.60 -0.98
CA GLN A 42 14.29 -33.61 -0.41
C GLN A 42 13.42 -32.95 -1.47
N ILE A 43 13.82 -32.93 -2.75
CA ILE A 43 13.04 -32.36 -3.87
C ILE A 43 11.72 -33.09 -4.06
N GLU A 44 11.71 -34.43 -3.92
CA GLU A 44 10.48 -35.22 -4.02
C GLU A 44 9.55 -34.96 -2.83
N ALA A 45 10.10 -34.87 -1.63
CA ALA A 45 9.31 -34.56 -0.44
C ALA A 45 8.66 -33.16 -0.51
N LEU A 46 9.33 -32.18 -1.13
CA LEU A 46 8.87 -30.81 -1.22
C LEU A 46 7.92 -30.57 -2.40
N LEU A 47 8.33 -31.03 -3.60
CA LEU A 47 7.61 -30.72 -4.85
C LEU A 47 6.74 -31.88 -5.37
N GLY A 48 6.92 -33.10 -4.85
CA GLY A 48 6.18 -34.28 -5.27
C GLY A 48 6.73 -34.95 -6.53
N TRP A 49 7.59 -34.28 -7.30
CA TRP A 49 8.19 -34.86 -8.50
C TRP A 49 9.29 -35.87 -8.11
N PRO A 50 9.29 -37.09 -8.71
CA PRO A 50 10.33 -38.08 -8.44
C PRO A 50 11.73 -37.53 -8.66
N GLN A 51 12.68 -37.89 -7.78
CA GLN A 51 14.08 -37.43 -7.84
C GLN A 51 14.72 -37.72 -9.20
N ASP A 52 14.45 -38.89 -9.79
CA ASP A 52 14.97 -39.33 -11.07
C ASP A 52 14.36 -38.66 -12.30
N SER A 53 13.29 -37.84 -12.09
CA SER A 53 12.67 -37.05 -13.13
C SER A 53 13.35 -35.69 -13.39
N TRP A 54 14.39 -35.36 -12.62
CA TRP A 54 15.20 -34.14 -12.77
C TRP A 54 16.46 -34.46 -13.56
N LEU A 55 16.36 -34.46 -14.89
CA LEU A 55 17.45 -34.88 -15.77
C LEU A 55 18.22 -33.71 -16.36
N THR A 56 17.55 -32.65 -16.72
CA THR A 56 18.11 -31.51 -17.45
C THR A 56 17.69 -30.19 -16.85
N VAL A 57 18.36 -29.12 -17.22
CA VAL A 57 17.96 -27.74 -16.88
C VAL A 57 16.56 -27.41 -17.42
N ASP A 58 16.13 -28.04 -18.52
CA ASP A 58 14.79 -27.87 -19.06
C ASP A 58 13.69 -28.39 -18.11
N ASP A 59 13.97 -29.51 -17.39
CA ASP A 59 13.06 -30.05 -16.38
C ASP A 59 12.86 -29.04 -15.24
N TRP A 60 13.92 -28.37 -14.83
CA TRP A 60 13.86 -27.29 -13.85
C TRP A 60 13.08 -26.08 -14.40
N ALA A 61 13.40 -25.61 -15.60
CA ALA A 61 12.77 -24.44 -16.21
C ALA A 61 11.26 -24.65 -16.46
N THR A 62 10.86 -25.84 -16.93
CA THR A 62 9.44 -26.15 -17.20
C THR A 62 8.60 -26.27 -15.95
N ARG A 63 9.20 -26.63 -14.81
CA ARG A 63 8.55 -26.70 -13.48
C ARG A 63 8.60 -25.39 -12.72
N MET A 64 8.86 -24.29 -13.40
CA MET A 64 8.81 -22.93 -12.85
C MET A 64 7.52 -22.21 -13.30
N HIS A 65 7.03 -21.31 -12.45
CA HIS A 65 5.87 -20.47 -12.80
C HIS A 65 6.14 -19.69 -14.10
N PRO A 66 5.19 -19.62 -15.06
CA PRO A 66 5.42 -18.98 -16.36
C PRO A 66 5.94 -17.54 -16.29
N GLU A 67 5.47 -16.74 -15.33
CA GLU A 67 5.92 -15.35 -15.15
C GLU A 67 7.37 -15.25 -14.64
N ASP A 68 7.87 -16.24 -13.92
CA ASP A 68 9.21 -16.23 -13.35
C ASP A 68 10.24 -16.81 -14.32
N ARG A 69 9.83 -17.74 -15.18
CA ARG A 69 10.68 -18.60 -16.01
C ARG A 69 11.68 -17.81 -16.84
N GLU A 70 11.23 -16.92 -17.69
CA GLU A 70 12.11 -16.19 -18.61
C GLU A 70 13.12 -15.33 -17.84
N ARG A 71 12.65 -14.61 -16.85
CA ARG A 71 13.49 -13.73 -16.01
C ARG A 71 14.57 -14.52 -15.26
N VAL A 72 14.18 -15.62 -14.60
CA VAL A 72 15.08 -16.40 -13.74
C VAL A 72 16.06 -17.19 -14.57
N VAL A 73 15.60 -17.87 -15.65
CA VAL A 73 16.49 -18.65 -16.52
C VAL A 73 17.53 -17.75 -17.17
N ASN A 74 17.13 -16.62 -17.77
CA ASN A 74 18.07 -15.69 -18.40
C ASN A 74 19.07 -15.12 -17.40
N PHE A 75 18.62 -14.77 -16.20
CA PHE A 75 19.50 -14.31 -15.13
C PHE A 75 20.51 -15.38 -14.72
N CYS A 76 20.06 -16.59 -14.37
CA CYS A 76 20.93 -17.67 -13.93
C CYS A 76 21.95 -18.07 -15.02
N VAL A 77 21.51 -18.19 -16.27
CA VAL A 77 22.43 -18.53 -17.39
C VAL A 77 23.47 -17.44 -17.56
N SER A 78 23.09 -16.17 -17.58
CA SER A 78 24.04 -15.06 -17.77
C SER A 78 25.08 -14.96 -16.65
N GLN A 79 24.66 -15.17 -15.39
CA GLN A 79 25.59 -15.16 -14.25
C GLN A 79 26.52 -16.38 -14.29
N SER A 80 25.98 -17.56 -14.63
CA SER A 80 26.77 -18.78 -14.77
C SER A 80 27.81 -18.69 -15.89
N GLU A 81 27.45 -18.14 -17.06
CA GLU A 81 28.37 -17.87 -18.15
C GLU A 81 29.49 -16.92 -17.74
N ALA A 82 29.17 -15.88 -16.99
CA ALA A 82 30.14 -14.97 -16.43
C ALA A 82 30.99 -15.60 -15.30
N GLY A 83 30.60 -16.78 -14.83
CA GLY A 83 31.25 -17.51 -13.73
C GLY A 83 31.07 -16.81 -12.39
N VAL A 84 29.93 -16.20 -12.17
CA VAL A 84 29.58 -15.45 -10.95
C VAL A 84 28.58 -16.25 -10.13
N ASP A 85 28.87 -16.44 -8.85
CA ASP A 85 27.94 -17.00 -7.89
C ASP A 85 26.70 -16.10 -7.77
N HIS A 86 25.52 -16.69 -7.68
CA HIS A 86 24.29 -15.95 -7.67
C HIS A 86 23.15 -16.65 -6.92
N GLU A 87 22.10 -15.92 -6.66
CA GLU A 87 20.86 -16.46 -6.08
C GLU A 87 19.62 -15.95 -6.80
N ALA A 88 18.57 -16.77 -6.81
CA ALA A 88 17.29 -16.39 -7.41
C ALA A 88 16.13 -16.97 -6.62
N ASP A 89 15.10 -16.12 -6.41
CA ASP A 89 13.81 -16.53 -5.87
C ASP A 89 12.83 -16.76 -7.03
N TYR A 90 12.11 -17.89 -6.99
CA TYR A 90 11.09 -18.23 -7.99
C TYR A 90 10.02 -19.17 -7.42
N ARG A 91 8.88 -19.24 -8.09
CA ARG A 91 7.81 -20.17 -7.79
C ARG A 91 8.02 -21.48 -8.56
N ALA A 92 8.23 -22.58 -7.85
CA ALA A 92 8.35 -23.92 -8.40
C ALA A 92 6.98 -24.63 -8.39
N LEU A 93 6.66 -25.31 -9.48
CA LEU A 93 5.43 -26.09 -9.64
C LEU A 93 5.56 -27.43 -8.94
N THR A 94 4.62 -27.78 -8.09
CA THR A 94 4.48 -29.11 -7.50
C THR A 94 3.79 -30.08 -8.47
N GLU A 95 3.93 -31.39 -8.26
CA GLU A 95 3.20 -32.43 -9.01
C GLU A 95 1.67 -32.24 -8.91
N ARG A 96 1.18 -31.65 -7.82
CA ARG A 96 -0.23 -31.38 -7.58
C ARG A 96 -0.76 -30.11 -8.27
N GLY A 97 0.10 -29.37 -8.96
CA GLY A 97 -0.27 -28.13 -9.65
C GLY A 97 -0.26 -26.90 -8.77
N GLU A 98 0.27 -26.98 -7.55
CA GLU A 98 0.46 -25.85 -6.64
C GLU A 98 1.85 -25.22 -6.84
N TYR A 99 2.07 -24.03 -6.28
CA TYR A 99 3.35 -23.35 -6.33
C TYR A 99 3.98 -23.21 -4.94
N VAL A 100 5.28 -23.53 -4.87
CA VAL A 100 6.13 -23.36 -3.69
C VAL A 100 7.21 -22.34 -4.02
N TRP A 101 7.47 -21.38 -3.13
CA TRP A 101 8.55 -20.43 -3.30
C TRP A 101 9.88 -21.08 -2.96
N LEU A 102 10.79 -21.11 -3.92
CA LEU A 102 12.17 -21.56 -3.74
C LEU A 102 13.14 -20.39 -3.84
N ARG A 103 14.20 -20.47 -3.02
CA ARG A 103 15.45 -19.74 -3.23
C ARG A 103 16.48 -20.72 -3.69
N ASP A 104 17.07 -20.47 -4.84
CA ASP A 104 18.18 -21.23 -5.39
C ASP A 104 19.46 -20.43 -5.20
N VAL A 105 20.44 -21.02 -4.52
CA VAL A 105 21.78 -20.44 -4.30
C VAL A 105 22.77 -21.26 -5.13
N VAL A 106 23.43 -20.61 -6.07
CA VAL A 106 24.29 -21.22 -7.10
C VAL A 106 25.71 -20.80 -6.88
N HIS A 107 26.60 -21.79 -6.84
CA HIS A 107 28.07 -21.64 -6.85
C HIS A 107 28.64 -22.19 -8.12
N VAL A 108 29.50 -21.43 -8.80
CA VAL A 108 30.07 -21.78 -10.10
C VAL A 108 31.45 -22.43 -9.91
N LEU A 109 31.57 -23.70 -10.30
CA LEU A 109 32.85 -24.42 -10.30
C LEU A 109 33.55 -24.23 -11.64
N ARG A 110 34.85 -23.94 -11.57
CA ARG A 110 35.74 -23.79 -12.74
C ARG A 110 36.78 -24.88 -12.82
N ASP A 111 37.14 -25.25 -14.04
CA ASP A 111 38.26 -26.14 -14.29
C ASP A 111 39.62 -25.41 -14.16
N ASP A 112 40.73 -26.16 -14.32
CA ASP A 112 42.10 -25.63 -14.23
C ASP A 112 42.40 -24.54 -15.29
N ASN A 113 41.62 -24.45 -16.35
CA ASN A 113 41.74 -23.44 -17.40
C ASN A 113 40.94 -22.18 -17.09
N GLY A 114 40.11 -22.20 -16.03
CA GLY A 114 39.22 -21.12 -15.65
C GLY A 114 37.83 -21.15 -16.33
N ASP A 115 37.56 -22.17 -17.15
CA ASP A 115 36.27 -22.37 -17.78
C ASP A 115 35.25 -22.96 -16.80
N VAL A 116 33.97 -22.63 -16.96
CA VAL A 116 32.90 -23.19 -16.11
C VAL A 116 32.73 -24.68 -16.38
N GLU A 117 32.95 -25.50 -15.35
CA GLU A 117 32.84 -26.95 -15.41
C GLU A 117 31.47 -27.43 -14.93
N ALA A 118 31.04 -26.94 -13.77
CA ALA A 118 29.79 -27.34 -13.12
C ALA A 118 29.19 -26.24 -12.30
N LEU A 119 27.90 -26.37 -12.02
CA LEU A 119 27.19 -25.58 -11.03
C LEU A 119 26.81 -26.47 -9.86
N ILE A 120 27.01 -26.00 -8.65
CA ILE A 120 26.50 -26.63 -7.43
C ILE A 120 25.69 -25.67 -6.64
N GLY A 121 24.74 -26.14 -5.87
CA GLY A 121 23.94 -25.24 -5.08
C GLY A 121 22.94 -25.91 -4.16
N PHE A 122 22.13 -25.07 -3.57
CA PHE A 122 21.06 -25.47 -2.68
C PHE A 122 19.78 -24.74 -3.02
N MET A 123 18.67 -25.46 -3.07
CA MET A 123 17.33 -24.87 -3.08
C MET A 123 16.76 -24.91 -1.67
N PHE A 124 16.14 -23.81 -1.27
CA PHE A 124 15.49 -23.64 0.02
C PHE A 124 14.02 -23.30 -0.17
N ASP A 125 13.13 -23.97 0.57
CA ASP A 125 11.75 -23.53 0.68
C ASP A 125 11.69 -22.22 1.48
N ILE A 126 11.25 -21.17 0.83
CA ILE A 126 11.07 -19.84 1.43
C ILE A 126 9.59 -19.41 1.49
N SER A 127 8.65 -20.36 1.35
CA SER A 127 7.21 -20.07 1.31
C SER A 127 6.71 -19.39 2.60
N GLU A 128 7.14 -19.88 3.76
CA GLU A 128 6.79 -19.24 5.06
C GLU A 128 7.35 -17.81 5.17
N ARG A 129 8.57 -17.61 4.67
CA ARG A 129 9.18 -16.27 4.65
C ARG A 129 8.37 -15.33 3.75
N LYS A 130 8.02 -15.75 2.52
CA LYS A 130 7.22 -14.94 1.58
C LYS A 130 5.84 -14.62 2.14
N LYS A 131 5.19 -15.60 2.76
CA LYS A 131 3.91 -15.39 3.45
C LYS A 131 4.01 -14.32 4.55
N THR A 132 5.06 -14.38 5.37
CA THR A 132 5.29 -13.39 6.42
C THR A 132 5.58 -11.99 5.82
N GLU A 133 6.37 -11.90 4.75
CA GLU A 133 6.62 -10.65 4.03
C GLU A 133 5.30 -10.04 3.51
N ASP A 134 4.44 -10.84 2.89
CA ASP A 134 3.13 -10.41 2.38
C ASP A 134 2.18 -9.96 3.52
N GLU A 135 2.16 -10.70 4.64
CA GLU A 135 1.38 -10.33 5.83
C GLU A 135 1.85 -8.98 6.41
N VAL A 136 3.16 -8.76 6.51
CA VAL A 136 3.72 -7.48 6.97
C VAL A 136 3.30 -6.33 6.05
N VAL A 137 3.41 -6.50 4.74
CA VAL A 137 2.98 -5.49 3.76
C VAL A 137 1.48 -5.20 3.89
N ALA A 138 0.65 -6.25 4.02
CA ALA A 138 -0.80 -6.10 4.20
C ALA A 138 -1.17 -5.38 5.50
N LEU A 139 -0.46 -5.68 6.60
CA LEU A 139 -0.64 -5.01 7.89
C LEU A 139 -0.19 -3.55 7.84
N GLN A 140 0.93 -3.26 7.18
CA GLN A 140 1.39 -1.89 6.98
C GLN A 140 0.36 -1.06 6.21
N LYS A 141 -0.18 -1.60 5.11
CA LYS A 141 -1.23 -0.93 4.34
C LYS A 141 -2.48 -0.66 5.17
N LYS A 142 -2.93 -1.63 5.97
CA LYS A 142 -4.05 -1.43 6.91
C LYS A 142 -3.76 -0.35 7.95
N LEU A 143 -2.55 -0.32 8.48
CA LEU A 143 -2.13 0.69 9.47
C LEU A 143 -2.14 2.10 8.84
N GLU A 144 -1.69 2.23 7.59
CA GLU A 144 -1.77 3.48 6.83
C GLU A 144 -3.22 3.91 6.59
N GLU A 145 -4.10 2.98 6.17
CA GLU A 145 -5.53 3.26 6.00
C GLU A 145 -6.18 3.73 7.31
N TYR A 146 -5.91 3.09 8.43
CA TYR A 146 -6.37 3.54 9.76
C TYR A 146 -5.75 4.88 10.17
N SER A 147 -4.51 5.15 9.79
CA SER A 147 -3.81 6.41 10.09
C SER A 147 -4.37 7.61 9.32
N TYR A 148 -5.12 7.41 8.23
CA TYR A 148 -5.64 8.46 7.36
C TYR A 148 -7.14 8.70 7.47
N LYS A 149 -7.87 7.86 8.22
CA LYS A 149 -9.30 8.04 8.48
C LYS A 149 -9.56 8.62 9.86
N ASP A 150 -10.64 9.39 9.99
CA ASP A 150 -11.19 9.80 11.28
C ASP A 150 -11.93 8.61 11.91
N GLY A 151 -11.54 8.21 13.09
CA GLY A 151 -12.06 7.01 13.77
C GLY A 151 -13.54 7.07 14.12
N LEU A 152 -14.15 8.27 14.19
CA LEU A 152 -15.55 8.43 14.48
C LEU A 152 -16.41 8.45 13.21
N THR A 153 -16.03 9.27 12.24
CA THR A 153 -16.86 9.58 11.07
C THR A 153 -16.55 8.75 9.84
N GLY A 154 -15.37 8.13 9.80
CA GLY A 154 -14.91 7.32 8.66
C GLY A 154 -14.42 8.11 7.44
N VAL A 155 -14.65 9.42 7.36
CA VAL A 155 -14.02 10.29 6.34
C VAL A 155 -12.53 10.44 6.61
N ALA A 156 -11.80 11.07 5.69
CA ALA A 156 -10.38 11.32 5.91
C ALA A 156 -10.17 12.22 7.16
N ASN A 157 -9.04 12.01 7.84
CA ASN A 157 -8.63 12.86 8.96
C ASN A 157 -7.74 14.02 8.49
N ARG A 158 -7.36 14.91 9.42
CA ARG A 158 -6.49 16.05 9.15
C ARG A 158 -5.18 15.67 8.48
N ARG A 159 -4.56 14.57 8.89
CA ARG A 159 -3.29 14.12 8.31
C ARG A 159 -3.42 13.79 6.83
N MET A 160 -4.50 13.11 6.46
CA MET A 160 -4.79 12.82 5.04
C MET A 160 -5.13 14.10 4.28
N PHE A 161 -5.86 15.04 4.91
CA PHE A 161 -6.11 16.37 4.32
C PHE A 161 -4.80 17.07 3.97
N ASP A 162 -3.82 17.12 4.89
CA ASP A 162 -2.53 17.78 4.64
C ASP A 162 -1.79 17.15 3.44
N THR A 163 -1.86 15.83 3.30
CA THR A 163 -1.28 15.11 2.16
C THR A 163 -1.97 15.48 0.86
N VAL A 164 -3.30 15.32 0.81
CA VAL A 164 -4.12 15.57 -0.40
C VAL A 164 -4.08 17.04 -0.81
N MET A 165 -4.04 17.95 0.15
CA MET A 165 -3.91 19.37 -0.12
C MET A 165 -2.59 19.72 -0.81
N ASN A 166 -1.47 19.17 -0.32
CA ASN A 166 -0.16 19.37 -0.95
C ASN A 166 -0.10 18.79 -2.37
N GLU A 167 -0.67 17.61 -2.60
CA GLU A 167 -0.73 16.99 -3.92
C GLU A 167 -1.54 17.85 -4.91
N ASN A 168 -2.76 18.23 -4.54
CA ASN A 168 -3.63 19.03 -5.40
C ASN A 168 -3.11 20.46 -5.61
N TRP A 169 -2.41 21.02 -4.65
CA TRP A 169 -1.74 22.32 -4.80
C TRP A 169 -0.65 22.27 -5.87
N ASN A 170 0.21 21.25 -5.80
CA ASN A 170 1.28 21.05 -6.77
C ASN A 170 0.73 20.75 -8.17
N ASP A 171 -0.35 19.99 -8.27
CA ASP A 171 -1.03 19.70 -9.52
C ASP A 171 -1.67 20.96 -10.11
N ALA A 172 -2.30 21.79 -9.28
CA ALA A 172 -2.88 23.06 -9.69
C ALA A 172 -1.82 24.04 -10.22
N ILE A 173 -0.64 24.10 -9.57
CA ILE A 173 0.52 24.88 -10.08
C ILE A 173 0.96 24.35 -11.46
N ARG A 174 1.09 23.03 -11.61
CA ARG A 174 1.57 22.40 -12.85
C ARG A 174 0.63 22.62 -14.03
N HIS A 175 -0.67 22.48 -13.78
CA HIS A 175 -1.69 22.56 -14.81
C HIS A 175 -2.31 23.95 -14.96
N GLN A 176 -1.92 24.93 -14.11
CA GLN A 176 -2.49 26.27 -14.05
C GLN A 176 -4.03 26.22 -13.93
N SER A 177 -4.53 25.29 -13.09
CA SER A 177 -5.94 25.05 -12.84
C SER A 177 -6.38 25.66 -11.51
N SER A 178 -7.69 25.91 -11.40
CA SER A 178 -8.28 26.40 -10.15
C SER A 178 -8.34 25.29 -9.11
N LEU A 179 -8.07 25.65 -7.85
CA LEU A 179 -8.25 24.81 -6.68
C LEU A 179 -9.15 25.55 -5.70
N SER A 180 -10.25 24.93 -5.31
CA SER A 180 -11.16 25.47 -4.29
C SER A 180 -11.10 24.64 -3.01
N VAL A 181 -11.23 25.33 -1.88
CA VAL A 181 -11.35 24.72 -0.55
C VAL A 181 -12.55 25.30 0.16
N ILE A 182 -13.32 24.45 0.82
CA ILE A 182 -14.43 24.82 1.70
C ILE A 182 -14.06 24.37 3.10
N LEU A 183 -13.88 25.30 4.04
CA LEU A 183 -13.86 25.03 5.48
C LEU A 183 -15.26 25.22 6.04
N LEU A 184 -15.70 24.30 6.86
CA LEU A 184 -17.03 24.35 7.45
C LEU A 184 -17.01 23.92 8.93
N ASP A 185 -17.97 24.43 9.67
CA ASP A 185 -18.12 24.17 11.10
C ASP A 185 -19.62 24.07 11.44
N ILE A 186 -19.94 23.12 12.33
CA ILE A 186 -21.32 22.90 12.76
C ILE A 186 -21.72 23.98 13.78
N ASP A 187 -22.73 24.72 13.45
CA ASP A 187 -23.17 25.86 14.25
C ASP A 187 -23.66 25.42 15.64
N ASN A 188 -23.08 26.04 16.68
CA ASN A 188 -23.42 25.81 18.08
C ASN A 188 -23.35 24.34 18.52
N PHE A 189 -22.41 23.57 17.99
CA PHE A 189 -22.27 22.11 18.27
C PHE A 189 -22.03 21.82 19.75
N LYS A 190 -21.27 22.68 20.45
CA LYS A 190 -21.10 22.54 21.90
C LYS A 190 -22.45 22.58 22.63
N ALA A 191 -23.32 23.53 22.30
CA ALA A 191 -24.67 23.65 22.91
C ALA A 191 -25.55 22.42 22.55
N TYR A 192 -25.37 21.87 21.35
CA TYR A 192 -26.01 20.61 20.95
C TYR A 192 -25.59 19.46 21.86
N ASN A 193 -24.27 19.29 22.10
CA ASN A 193 -23.72 18.26 22.99
C ASN A 193 -24.17 18.44 24.45
N ASP A 194 -24.17 19.68 24.95
CA ASP A 194 -24.57 19.98 26.32
C ASP A 194 -26.03 19.59 26.58
N LEU A 195 -26.88 19.68 25.55
CA LEU A 195 -28.31 19.35 25.66
C LEU A 195 -28.64 17.89 25.37
N ASN A 196 -28.04 17.31 24.32
CA ASN A 196 -28.40 15.99 23.81
C ASN A 196 -27.43 14.89 24.26
N GLY A 197 -26.28 15.27 24.85
CA GLY A 197 -25.20 14.37 25.25
C GLY A 197 -24.23 14.03 24.10
N HIS A 198 -23.02 13.66 24.47
CA HIS A 198 -21.92 13.38 23.52
C HIS A 198 -22.23 12.25 22.52
N LEU A 199 -22.97 11.23 22.94
CA LEU A 199 -23.34 10.13 22.03
C LEU A 199 -24.20 10.61 20.85
N GLN A 200 -25.14 11.54 21.10
CA GLN A 200 -25.96 12.15 20.05
C GLN A 200 -25.12 13.10 19.18
N GLY A 201 -24.11 13.77 19.77
CA GLY A 201 -23.14 14.55 19.04
C GLY A 201 -22.32 13.71 18.08
N ASP A 202 -21.85 12.55 18.52
CA ASP A 202 -21.12 11.61 17.68
C ASP A 202 -21.96 11.12 16.49
N GLU A 203 -23.23 10.78 16.72
CA GLU A 203 -24.16 10.40 15.65
C GLU A 203 -24.45 11.57 14.68
N CYS A 204 -24.56 12.78 15.19
CA CYS A 204 -24.68 13.99 14.36
C CYS A 204 -23.46 14.18 13.46
N LEU A 205 -22.24 14.03 14.00
CA LEU A 205 -20.99 14.13 13.22
C LEU A 205 -20.91 13.07 12.12
N LYS A 206 -21.28 11.82 12.41
CA LYS A 206 -21.31 10.73 11.41
C LYS A 206 -22.29 11.04 10.25
N ARG A 207 -23.49 11.53 10.58
CA ARG A 207 -24.48 11.90 9.57
C ARG A 207 -23.98 13.05 8.71
N ILE A 208 -23.42 14.10 9.31
CA ILE A 208 -22.88 15.24 8.57
C ILE A 208 -21.74 14.80 7.66
N ALA A 209 -20.80 13.94 8.12
CA ALA A 209 -19.76 13.41 7.28
C ALA A 209 -20.32 12.71 6.02
N THR A 210 -21.33 11.85 6.18
CA THR A 210 -22.01 11.19 5.06
C THR A 210 -22.71 12.18 4.11
N LEU A 211 -23.34 13.23 4.65
CA LEU A 211 -23.96 14.29 3.84
C LEU A 211 -22.94 15.08 3.03
N LEU A 212 -21.77 15.35 3.61
CA LEU A 212 -20.69 16.04 2.92
C LEU A 212 -20.11 15.21 1.77
N GLU A 213 -19.92 13.89 1.98
CA GLU A 213 -19.51 12.98 0.90
C GLU A 213 -20.56 12.93 -0.21
N ASN A 214 -21.85 12.88 0.13
CA ASN A 214 -22.95 12.94 -0.86
C ASN A 214 -23.03 14.29 -1.56
N GLY A 215 -22.61 15.36 -0.91
CA GLY A 215 -22.53 16.71 -1.48
C GLY A 215 -21.34 16.90 -2.42
N ALA A 216 -20.20 16.28 -2.13
CA ALA A 216 -18.98 16.30 -2.92
C ALA A 216 -18.99 15.09 -3.88
N GLN A 217 -19.63 15.25 -5.06
CA GLN A 217 -20.04 14.13 -5.92
C GLN A 217 -18.98 13.68 -6.96
N ARG A 218 -17.96 14.49 -7.19
CA ARG A 218 -16.94 14.14 -8.20
C ARG A 218 -15.93 13.17 -7.62
N PRO A 219 -15.36 12.22 -8.39
CA PRO A 219 -14.37 11.28 -7.89
C PRO A 219 -13.11 11.92 -7.29
N ARG A 220 -12.80 13.17 -7.67
CA ARG A 220 -11.64 13.91 -7.16
C ARG A 220 -12.00 14.89 -6.03
N ASP A 221 -13.29 15.07 -5.72
CA ASP A 221 -13.71 15.84 -4.57
C ASP A 221 -13.28 15.07 -3.30
N PHE A 222 -12.75 15.79 -2.33
CA PHE A 222 -12.18 15.13 -1.14
C PHE A 222 -12.75 15.78 0.12
N VAL A 223 -13.25 14.94 1.02
CA VAL A 223 -13.86 15.35 2.30
C VAL A 223 -13.01 14.84 3.45
N ALA A 224 -12.72 15.73 4.42
CA ALA A 224 -12.01 15.33 5.64
C ALA A 224 -12.60 16.02 6.87
N ARG A 225 -12.43 15.37 8.03
CA ARG A 225 -12.67 16.00 9.33
C ARG A 225 -11.40 16.68 9.80
N PHE A 226 -11.47 18.01 9.96
CA PHE A 226 -10.32 18.82 10.30
C PHE A 226 -10.00 18.78 11.80
N GLY A 227 -11.04 18.64 12.65
CA GLY A 227 -10.94 18.45 14.10
C GLY A 227 -12.25 18.87 14.78
N GLY A 228 -12.61 18.20 15.89
CA GLY A 228 -13.85 18.53 16.61
C GLY A 228 -15.10 18.47 15.74
N GLU A 229 -15.76 19.61 15.53
CA GLU A 229 -16.91 19.80 14.66
C GLU A 229 -16.57 20.41 13.29
N GLU A 230 -15.29 20.53 12.96
CA GLU A 230 -14.82 21.15 11.73
C GLU A 230 -14.56 20.10 10.64
N PHE A 231 -15.01 20.38 9.42
CA PHE A 231 -14.76 19.60 8.23
C PHE A 231 -14.18 20.47 7.12
N VAL A 232 -13.58 19.83 6.13
CA VAL A 232 -13.00 20.49 4.97
C VAL A 232 -13.31 19.71 3.71
N ILE A 233 -13.55 20.44 2.61
CA ILE A 233 -13.71 19.84 1.27
C ILE A 233 -12.67 20.47 0.35
N ILE A 234 -11.89 19.64 -0.34
CA ILE A 234 -10.98 20.05 -1.42
C ILE A 234 -11.65 19.75 -2.75
N LEU A 235 -11.68 20.73 -3.62
CA LEU A 235 -12.33 20.67 -4.93
C LEU A 235 -11.30 21.01 -6.02
N PRO A 236 -10.58 20.03 -6.58
CA PRO A 236 -9.64 20.26 -7.67
C PRO A 236 -10.36 20.71 -8.95
N GLU A 237 -9.68 21.50 -9.76
CA GLU A 237 -10.18 21.99 -11.06
C GLU A 237 -11.58 22.62 -10.95
N THR A 238 -11.81 23.36 -9.86
CA THR A 238 -13.12 23.93 -9.52
C THR A 238 -12.99 25.41 -9.27
N ASP A 239 -13.78 26.21 -9.97
CA ASP A 239 -13.86 27.65 -9.80
C ASP A 239 -14.82 28.07 -8.66
N THR A 240 -14.84 29.36 -8.34
CA THR A 240 -15.65 29.88 -7.24
C THR A 240 -17.16 29.60 -7.41
N PRO A 241 -17.81 29.83 -8.57
CA PRO A 241 -19.22 29.50 -8.76
C PRO A 241 -19.54 28.01 -8.55
N ALA A 242 -18.69 27.13 -9.05
CA ALA A 242 -18.87 25.68 -8.87
C ALA A 242 -18.65 25.26 -7.40
N ALA A 243 -17.67 25.85 -6.71
CA ALA A 243 -17.43 25.60 -5.28
C ALA A 243 -18.63 26.07 -4.42
N ILE A 244 -19.20 27.23 -4.72
CA ILE A 244 -20.42 27.71 -4.07
C ILE A 244 -21.59 26.74 -4.27
N SER A 245 -21.74 26.19 -5.49
CA SER A 245 -22.77 25.20 -5.80
C SER A 245 -22.62 23.92 -4.97
N VAL A 246 -21.37 23.45 -4.74
CA VAL A 246 -21.09 22.30 -3.87
C VAL A 246 -21.43 22.65 -2.41
N ALA A 247 -20.98 23.78 -1.92
CA ALA A 247 -21.26 24.22 -0.55
C ALA A 247 -22.76 24.36 -0.28
N GLU A 248 -23.50 24.96 -1.22
CA GLU A 248 -24.95 25.14 -1.09
C GLU A 248 -25.69 23.80 -1.12
N ARG A 249 -25.24 22.84 -1.96
CA ARG A 249 -25.76 21.48 -1.96
C ARG A 249 -25.53 20.77 -0.62
N CYS A 250 -24.35 20.87 -0.03
CA CYS A 250 -24.08 20.31 1.29
C CYS A 250 -24.98 20.95 2.37
N ARG A 251 -25.11 22.27 2.33
CA ARG A 251 -25.99 23.01 3.25
C ARG A 251 -27.45 22.58 3.12
N GLN A 252 -27.92 22.42 1.89
CA GLN A 252 -29.30 22.01 1.62
C GLN A 252 -29.56 20.57 2.10
N LEU A 253 -28.67 19.64 1.84
CA LEU A 253 -28.74 18.25 2.32
C LEU A 253 -28.86 18.21 3.86
N LEU A 254 -28.10 19.06 4.58
CA LEU A 254 -28.21 19.10 6.03
C LEU A 254 -29.57 19.68 6.49
N LEU A 255 -30.09 20.68 5.81
CA LEU A 255 -31.41 21.25 6.13
C LEU A 255 -32.54 20.23 5.87
N GLU A 256 -32.45 19.44 4.84
CA GLU A 256 -33.41 18.38 4.50
C GLU A 256 -33.41 17.22 5.51
N GLU A 257 -32.29 16.93 6.15
CA GLU A 257 -32.22 15.95 7.24
C GLU A 257 -32.97 16.35 8.50
N GLN A 258 -33.27 17.63 8.65
CA GLN A 258 -34.04 18.18 9.77
C GLN A 258 -33.52 17.73 11.16
N LEU A 259 -32.19 17.60 11.32
CA LEU A 259 -31.60 17.20 12.60
C LEU A 259 -31.99 18.23 13.69
N PRO A 260 -32.73 17.81 14.74
CA PRO A 260 -33.20 18.76 15.74
C PRO A 260 -32.03 19.28 16.58
N GLN A 261 -31.85 20.59 16.67
CA GLN A 261 -30.76 21.19 17.43
C GLN A 261 -31.01 21.16 18.95
N GLY A 262 -32.23 20.99 19.38
CA GLY A 262 -32.60 20.97 20.81
C GLY A 262 -32.20 22.26 21.55
N GLY A 263 -33.13 23.22 21.75
CA GLY A 263 -32.96 24.33 22.67
C GLY A 263 -32.16 25.55 22.19
N SER A 264 -31.74 25.63 20.93
CA SER A 264 -31.16 26.87 20.41
C SER A 264 -32.22 27.93 20.16
N PRO A 265 -32.04 29.16 20.67
CA PRO A 265 -32.98 30.26 20.40
C PRO A 265 -32.95 30.75 18.93
N HIS A 266 -31.91 30.33 18.17
CA HIS A 266 -31.66 30.84 16.81
C HIS A 266 -31.93 29.84 15.70
N SER A 267 -32.05 28.53 16.01
CA SER A 267 -32.37 27.50 15.02
C SER A 267 -33.07 26.29 15.66
N LYS A 268 -34.11 25.78 14.98
CA LYS A 268 -34.81 24.55 15.38
C LYS A 268 -34.05 23.28 14.95
N GLN A 269 -33.05 23.42 14.08
CA GLN A 269 -32.31 22.34 13.49
C GLN A 269 -30.82 22.67 13.42
N VAL A 270 -29.99 21.65 13.32
CA VAL A 270 -28.53 21.76 13.13
C VAL A 270 -28.26 22.46 11.80
N THR A 271 -27.36 23.43 11.82
CA THR A 271 -26.90 24.18 10.64
C THR A 271 -25.37 24.19 10.60
N MET A 272 -24.80 24.65 9.49
CA MET A 272 -23.36 24.82 9.34
C MET A 272 -23.01 26.16 8.72
N SER A 273 -21.88 26.71 9.13
CA SER A 273 -21.26 27.91 8.53
C SER A 273 -20.10 27.46 7.65
N MET A 274 -19.88 28.12 6.51
CA MET A 274 -18.85 27.74 5.54
C MET A 274 -18.08 28.96 5.05
N GLY A 275 -16.73 28.79 4.94
CA GLY A 275 -15.85 29.70 4.22
C GLY A 275 -15.32 29.00 2.96
N ILE A 276 -15.35 29.69 1.82
CA ILE A 276 -14.85 29.17 0.55
C ILE A 276 -13.67 30.02 0.08
N GLY A 277 -12.59 29.37 -0.37
CA GLY A 277 -11.52 30.00 -1.12
C GLY A 277 -11.31 29.31 -2.45
N THR A 278 -10.96 30.09 -3.46
CA THR A 278 -10.53 29.61 -4.78
C THR A 278 -9.25 30.30 -5.18
N VAL A 279 -8.30 29.55 -5.70
CA VAL A 279 -7.00 30.06 -6.16
C VAL A 279 -6.53 29.31 -7.40
N ILE A 280 -5.80 29.96 -8.29
CA ILE A 280 -4.93 29.32 -9.28
C ILE A 280 -3.51 29.54 -8.74
N PRO A 281 -2.93 28.57 -8.03
CA PRO A 281 -1.69 28.82 -7.28
C PRO A 281 -0.49 28.96 -8.19
N SER A 282 0.45 29.81 -7.79
CA SER A 282 1.77 29.95 -8.36
C SER A 282 2.83 29.36 -7.41
N ARG A 283 4.08 29.29 -7.87
CA ARG A 283 5.21 28.81 -7.03
C ARG A 283 5.55 29.75 -5.87
N HIS A 284 4.99 30.97 -5.86
CA HIS A 284 5.24 31.95 -4.80
C HIS A 284 4.14 31.98 -3.75
N ASP A 285 3.00 31.33 -4.02
CA ASP A 285 1.88 31.26 -3.10
C ASP A 285 2.09 30.16 -2.08
N ARG A 286 1.55 30.36 -0.88
CA ARG A 286 1.67 29.39 0.23
C ARG A 286 0.30 28.83 0.59
N ILE A 287 0.24 27.53 0.78
CA ILE A 287 -0.98 26.85 1.23
C ILE A 287 -1.52 27.44 2.53
N ALA A 288 -0.62 27.79 3.48
CA ALA A 288 -1.01 28.35 4.76
C ALA A 288 -1.77 29.69 4.61
N ASP A 289 -1.25 30.61 3.78
CA ASP A 289 -1.87 31.91 3.55
C ASP A 289 -3.26 31.75 2.87
N PHE A 290 -3.37 30.77 1.99
CA PHE A 290 -4.67 30.43 1.35
C PHE A 290 -5.66 29.85 2.35
N LEU A 291 -5.25 28.91 3.20
CA LEU A 291 -6.12 28.35 4.23
C LEU A 291 -6.53 29.38 5.28
N ASP A 292 -5.63 30.30 5.66
CA ASP A 292 -5.93 31.41 6.56
C ASP A 292 -7.02 32.33 5.98
N LEU A 293 -6.98 32.59 4.67
CA LEU A 293 -8.05 33.32 3.99
C LEU A 293 -9.39 32.61 4.08
N VAL A 294 -9.40 31.27 3.86
CA VAL A 294 -10.63 30.47 3.93
C VAL A 294 -11.19 30.45 5.37
N ASP A 295 -10.32 30.35 6.37
CA ASP A 295 -10.69 30.38 7.78
C ASP A 295 -11.29 31.73 8.17
N GLN A 296 -10.70 32.87 7.73
CA GLN A 296 -11.27 34.20 7.94
C GLN A 296 -12.72 34.32 7.38
N ARG A 297 -12.97 33.69 6.22
CA ARG A 297 -14.32 33.65 5.63
C ARG A 297 -15.27 32.78 6.46
N LEU A 298 -14.82 31.64 6.96
CA LEU A 298 -15.60 30.83 7.90
C LEU A 298 -15.93 31.61 9.19
N TYR A 299 -14.92 32.29 9.74
CA TYR A 299 -15.12 33.14 10.91
C TYR A 299 -16.15 34.28 10.63
N LYS A 300 -16.08 34.93 9.45
CA LYS A 300 -17.07 35.93 9.01
C LYS A 300 -18.45 35.30 8.93
N ALA A 301 -18.62 34.10 8.38
CA ALA A 301 -19.89 33.39 8.31
C ALA A 301 -20.50 33.18 9.72
N LYS A 302 -19.68 32.73 10.68
CA LYS A 302 -20.10 32.54 12.07
C LYS A 302 -20.52 33.85 12.74
N ARG A 303 -19.76 34.93 12.55
CA ARG A 303 -20.02 36.24 13.13
C ARG A 303 -21.29 36.92 12.55
N ASP A 304 -21.48 36.78 11.25
CA ASP A 304 -22.59 37.47 10.54
C ASP A 304 -23.95 36.75 10.69
N GLY A 305 -24.07 35.78 11.59
CA GLY A 305 -25.34 35.15 11.96
C GLY A 305 -25.45 33.65 11.64
N ARG A 306 -24.36 33.02 11.26
CA ARG A 306 -24.27 31.54 11.00
C ARG A 306 -25.15 31.08 9.84
N ASN A 307 -25.23 29.75 9.62
CA ASN A 307 -26.01 29.08 8.57
C ASN A 307 -25.86 29.76 7.19
N ARG A 308 -24.61 30.03 6.80
CA ARG A 308 -24.30 30.75 5.56
C ARG A 308 -22.94 30.36 4.99
N ILE A 309 -22.78 30.76 3.75
CA ILE A 309 -21.56 30.62 2.98
C ILE A 309 -20.94 31.99 2.77
N VAL A 310 -19.65 32.15 3.02
CA VAL A 310 -18.87 33.35 2.69
C VAL A 310 -17.74 32.98 1.75
N PHE A 311 -17.59 33.73 0.66
CA PHE A 311 -16.61 33.45 -0.41
C PHE A 311 -15.89 34.74 -0.89
N ASP A 312 -16.19 35.88 -0.33
CA ASP A 312 -15.64 37.21 -0.65
C ASP A 312 -15.21 37.98 0.63
#